data_5d3159b6d07cf8925ea27b61278cf4c0
#
_entry.id   5d3159b6d07cf8925ea27b61278cf4c0
#
_cell.length_a   1.000
_cell.length_b   1.000
_cell.length_c   1.000
_cell.angle_alpha   90.00
_cell.angle_beta   90.00
_cell.angle_gamma   90.00
#
_symmetry.space_group_name_H-M   'P 1'
#
loop_
_entity.id
_entity.type
_entity.pdbx_description
1 polymer ?
#
loop_
_entity_poly.entity_id
_entity_poly.type
_entity_poly.pdbx_seq_one_letter_code
_entity_poly.pdbx_strand_id
1 'polypeptide(L)'
;MPFSSSTNFDCLQIDLTGPIVKVFLTLKVMSCSDGHPVASSSIGISHNFSTPLCQVENAPTASEASRVLLAFTPTEFQHLSIVKATRAEGKRKKKAFVPLSVQASELATTAPDAPRLYSVLLSTPLKPGDATTLEVLYMLTHSLEPFPAEISQSESQLVYYRDSAVLLSPYHVLEQVTYIKMPSNRIESFTRVDPTTRAGSEVKYGTYSNQMPNSYLPVLVHYENNRPFAVVEELVRKVEISHWGNIQITEQYKLKHGGARHKGVFSRLEYQSRPSISGASSFKNLLARLPPRVHSVYYRDEIGNISSSHLRTDSHKSDLEIEPRYPLFGGWHCTFTIGYGLPLQDFVFESVDGRRYINLTFGCPLLDTVVDDLTVKVVLPEGSKNPEHVVPFVTEKHLETSYSYLDVVGRTTVVLKKKNVVGEHNVPFQVYYEFNPIFMLAEPLMLISAVLLFFVAFIAYLHMDLSIRKSS
;
A
#
# COMPACT_ATOMS: atom_id res chain seq x y z
N MET A 1 -35.30 3.59 38.84
CA MET A 1 -35.19 2.50 37.82
C MET A 1 -33.73 2.25 37.63
N PRO A 2 -33.23 1.03 37.72
CA PRO A 2 -31.79 0.78 37.71
C PRO A 2 -31.23 0.93 36.29
N PHE A 3 -30.27 1.84 36.14
CA PHE A 3 -29.44 1.94 34.97
C PHE A 3 -28.67 0.63 34.83
N SER A 4 -28.87 -0.09 33.73
CA SER A 4 -28.02 -1.18 33.35
C SER A 4 -26.71 -0.57 32.80
N SER A 5 -25.71 -0.52 33.67
CA SER A 5 -24.35 -0.14 33.30
C SER A 5 -23.70 -1.26 32.46
N SER A 6 -23.83 -1.23 31.16
CA SER A 6 -22.92 -1.95 30.29
C SER A 6 -21.67 -1.07 30.14
N THR A 7 -20.62 -1.40 30.85
CA THR A 7 -19.28 -0.80 30.70
C THR A 7 -18.71 -1.18 29.31
N ASN A 8 -18.59 -0.21 28.46
CA ASN A 8 -18.24 -0.39 27.09
C ASN A 8 -17.06 0.53 26.74
N PHE A 9 -15.93 -0.02 26.28
CA PHE A 9 -14.69 0.70 26.00
C PHE A 9 -14.38 0.67 24.51
N ASP A 10 -14.04 1.81 23.94
CA ASP A 10 -13.38 1.89 22.64
C ASP A 10 -11.87 1.82 22.79
N CYS A 11 -11.23 1.05 21.97
CA CYS A 11 -9.79 0.94 21.95
C CYS A 11 -9.25 1.47 20.62
N LEU A 12 -8.41 2.47 20.72
CA LEU A 12 -7.57 2.96 19.63
C LEU A 12 -6.15 2.46 19.89
N GLN A 13 -5.62 1.62 19.02
CA GLN A 13 -4.24 1.15 19.11
C GLN A 13 -3.44 1.72 17.95
N ILE A 14 -2.42 2.50 18.26
CA ILE A 14 -1.51 3.15 17.31
C ILE A 14 -0.18 2.43 17.38
N ASP A 15 0.24 1.81 16.28
CA ASP A 15 1.51 1.10 16.17
C ASP A 15 2.52 1.97 15.41
N LEU A 16 3.53 2.45 16.13
CA LEU A 16 4.64 3.27 15.65
C LEU A 16 5.94 2.47 15.48
N THR A 17 5.87 1.15 15.47
CA THR A 17 7.08 0.30 15.40
C THR A 17 7.79 0.34 14.06
N GLY A 18 7.12 0.78 12.99
CA GLY A 18 7.66 0.90 11.62
C GLY A 18 7.73 2.34 11.13
N PRO A 19 8.08 2.55 9.85
CA PRO A 19 8.01 3.85 9.19
C PRO A 19 6.58 4.26 8.81
N ILE A 20 5.66 3.31 8.80
CA ILE A 20 4.23 3.49 8.50
C ILE A 20 3.47 3.40 9.81
N VAL A 21 2.65 4.39 10.10
CA VAL A 21 1.78 4.39 11.27
C VAL A 21 0.57 3.52 10.97
N LYS A 22 0.39 2.46 11.78
CA LYS A 22 -0.77 1.56 11.67
C LYS A 22 -1.72 1.82 12.81
N VAL A 23 -2.95 2.14 12.48
CA VAL A 23 -3.97 2.42 13.49
C VAL A 23 -5.08 1.38 13.41
N PHE A 24 -5.22 0.66 14.51
CA PHE A 24 -6.27 -0.32 14.72
C PHE A 24 -7.34 0.31 15.59
N LEU A 25 -8.49 0.52 15.02
CA LEU A 25 -9.63 1.09 15.70
C LEU A 25 -10.71 0.02 15.81
N THR A 26 -11.15 -0.19 17.02
CA THR A 26 -12.25 -1.12 17.29
C THR A 26 -13.41 -0.33 17.82
N LEU A 27 -14.53 -0.27 17.07
CA LEU A 27 -15.70 0.54 17.35
C LEU A 27 -16.89 -0.34 17.73
N LYS A 28 -17.45 -0.17 18.92
CA LYS A 28 -18.75 -0.71 19.33
C LYS A 28 -19.79 0.42 19.33
N VAL A 29 -20.67 0.44 18.39
CA VAL A 29 -21.68 1.49 18.19
C VAL A 29 -23.00 1.06 18.83
N MET A 30 -23.48 1.84 19.80
CA MET A 30 -24.70 1.59 20.57
C MET A 30 -25.70 2.73 20.38
N SER A 31 -26.99 2.39 20.38
CA SER A 31 -28.08 3.34 20.39
C SER A 31 -28.31 3.90 21.80
N CYS A 32 -28.31 5.22 21.94
CA CYS A 32 -28.71 5.86 23.20
C CYS A 32 -30.23 6.06 23.25
N SER A 33 -30.84 5.63 24.36
CA SER A 33 -32.29 5.71 24.62
C SER A 33 -32.71 6.95 25.38
N ASP A 34 -32.00 8.07 25.37
CA ASP A 34 -32.39 9.25 26.12
C ASP A 34 -32.68 10.47 25.23
N GLY A 35 -33.93 10.94 25.44
CA GLY A 35 -34.61 11.94 24.66
C GLY A 35 -34.05 13.36 24.79
N HIS A 36 -33.06 13.69 23.97
CA HIS A 36 -32.80 15.04 23.51
C HIS A 36 -32.87 15.10 22.00
N PRO A 37 -33.61 16.06 21.44
CA PRO A 37 -33.77 16.17 19.99
C PRO A 37 -32.49 16.75 19.39
N VAL A 38 -31.59 15.89 18.99
CA VAL A 38 -30.52 16.29 18.07
C VAL A 38 -30.86 15.68 16.73
N ALA A 39 -31.16 16.53 15.80
CA ALA A 39 -31.39 16.17 14.40
C ALA A 39 -30.14 15.44 13.87
N SER A 40 -30.39 14.27 13.28
CA SER A 40 -29.42 13.33 12.70
C SER A 40 -28.90 12.23 13.66
N SER A 41 -29.29 11.00 13.34
CA SER A 41 -28.76 9.70 13.77
C SER A 41 -27.62 9.74 14.83
N SER A 42 -27.97 9.73 16.13
CA SER A 42 -26.98 9.56 17.19
C SER A 42 -26.58 8.08 17.28
N ILE A 43 -25.33 7.80 16.95
CA ILE A 43 -24.67 6.53 17.12
C ILE A 43 -23.73 6.66 18.31
N GLY A 44 -23.82 5.77 19.29
CA GLY A 44 -22.95 5.72 20.45
C GLY A 44 -21.97 4.53 20.36
N ILE A 45 -20.78 4.64 20.93
CA ILE A 45 -19.68 3.67 20.76
C ILE A 45 -19.24 3.06 22.10
N SER A 46 -19.09 1.72 22.21
CA SER A 46 -18.71 1.04 23.46
C SER A 46 -17.97 -0.30 23.31
N HIS A 47 -17.23 -0.76 24.33
CA HIS A 47 -16.21 -1.83 24.26
C HIS A 47 -16.25 -2.90 25.38
N ASN A 48 -15.83 -4.15 25.12
CA ASN A 48 -15.69 -5.24 26.10
C ASN A 48 -14.32 -5.95 26.04
N PHE A 49 -13.77 -6.27 27.22
CA PHE A 49 -12.42 -6.81 27.46
C PHE A 49 -12.22 -8.24 26.95
N SER A 50 -11.31 -8.46 26.03
CA SER A 50 -10.36 -9.56 25.74
C SER A 50 -9.87 -9.59 24.28
N THR A 51 -10.40 -8.78 23.43
CA THR A 51 -9.92 -8.32 22.12
C THR A 51 -10.61 -7.00 21.87
N PRO A 52 -9.97 -5.97 21.35
CA PRO A 52 -10.61 -4.70 21.13
C PRO A 52 -11.70 -4.83 20.06
N LEU A 53 -12.94 -4.64 20.45
CA LEU A 53 -14.14 -4.84 19.64
C LEU A 53 -15.05 -3.63 19.71
N CYS A 54 -15.46 -3.13 18.58
CA CYS A 54 -16.32 -1.97 18.43
C CYS A 54 -17.76 -2.37 18.05
N GLN A 55 -18.75 -1.83 18.72
CA GLN A 55 -20.17 -2.10 18.50
C GLN A 55 -20.92 -0.82 18.12
N VAL A 56 -21.62 -0.85 16.97
CA VAL A 56 -22.43 0.27 16.47
C VAL A 56 -23.89 0.01 16.80
N GLU A 57 -24.57 0.89 17.53
CA GLU A 57 -26.00 0.85 17.81
C GLU A 57 -26.71 2.05 17.17
N ASN A 58 -27.91 1.84 16.64
CA ASN A 58 -28.75 2.90 16.08
C ASN A 58 -29.77 3.38 17.11
N ALA A 59 -30.04 4.67 17.19
CA ALA A 59 -31.02 5.21 18.15
C ALA A 59 -32.42 4.64 17.93
N PRO A 60 -33.19 4.33 18.98
CA PRO A 60 -34.51 3.69 18.84
C PRO A 60 -35.55 4.54 18.08
N THR A 61 -35.29 5.83 17.93
CA THR A 61 -36.13 6.78 17.19
C THR A 61 -35.62 7.11 15.79
N ALA A 62 -34.45 6.56 15.41
CA ALA A 62 -33.82 6.82 14.12
C ALA A 62 -34.28 5.82 13.04
N SER A 63 -34.17 6.21 11.78
CA SER A 63 -34.28 5.30 10.66
C SER A 63 -33.13 4.28 10.66
N GLU A 64 -33.31 3.15 9.95
CA GLU A 64 -32.26 2.14 9.79
C GLU A 64 -30.93 2.76 9.34
N ALA A 65 -29.83 2.44 10.04
CA ALA A 65 -28.50 2.93 9.71
C ALA A 65 -27.83 1.98 8.71
N SER A 66 -27.58 2.45 7.51
CA SER A 66 -26.90 1.68 6.44
C SER A 66 -25.40 1.97 6.34
N ARG A 67 -24.89 3.03 7.01
CA ARG A 67 -23.49 3.46 6.95
C ARG A 67 -22.99 4.02 8.27
N VAL A 68 -21.69 3.88 8.52
CA VAL A 68 -20.98 4.49 9.64
C VAL A 68 -19.94 5.45 9.10
N LEU A 69 -19.83 6.65 9.67
CA LEU A 69 -18.87 7.68 9.25
C LEU A 69 -17.62 7.62 10.12
N LEU A 70 -16.47 7.69 9.48
CA LEU A 70 -15.16 7.88 10.11
C LEU A 70 -14.67 9.29 9.76
N ALA A 71 -14.19 10.03 10.73
CA ALA A 71 -13.65 11.37 10.53
C ALA A 71 -12.13 11.35 10.63
N PHE A 72 -11.48 12.10 9.75
CA PHE A 72 -10.03 12.32 9.72
C PHE A 72 -9.75 13.80 9.68
N THR A 73 -8.71 14.25 10.36
CA THR A 73 -8.22 15.62 10.22
C THR A 73 -7.72 15.87 8.79
N PRO A 74 -7.66 17.12 8.31
CA PRO A 74 -7.11 17.41 7.00
C PRO A 74 -5.67 16.92 6.80
N THR A 75 -4.86 16.94 7.87
CA THR A 75 -3.48 16.43 7.87
C THR A 75 -3.44 14.92 7.77
N GLU A 76 -4.20 14.21 8.58
CA GLU A 76 -4.31 12.74 8.48
C GLU A 76 -4.82 12.30 7.11
N PHE A 77 -5.80 13.01 6.55
CA PHE A 77 -6.34 12.70 5.24
C PHE A 77 -5.29 12.79 4.12
N GLN A 78 -4.37 13.75 4.19
CA GLN A 78 -3.27 13.86 3.22
C GLN A 78 -2.30 12.69 3.30
N HIS A 79 -2.10 12.16 4.50
CA HIS A 79 -1.20 11.05 4.81
C HIS A 79 -1.89 9.68 4.78
N LEU A 80 -3.22 9.66 4.62
CA LEU A 80 -4.02 8.45 4.62
C LEU A 80 -3.78 7.63 3.36
N SER A 81 -3.26 6.43 3.54
CA SER A 81 -2.95 5.50 2.46
C SER A 81 -4.11 4.54 2.18
N ILE A 82 -4.61 3.87 3.20
CA ILE A 82 -5.67 2.87 3.08
C ILE A 82 -6.55 2.87 4.33
N VAL A 83 -7.83 2.62 4.12
CA VAL A 83 -8.81 2.34 5.19
C VAL A 83 -9.48 1.02 4.85
N LYS A 84 -9.42 0.07 5.76
CA LYS A 84 -10.12 -1.22 5.68
C LYS A 84 -11.06 -1.34 6.87
N ALA A 85 -12.29 -1.75 6.63
CA ALA A 85 -13.24 -2.02 7.69
C ALA A 85 -13.75 -3.46 7.57
N THR A 86 -13.88 -4.11 8.72
CA THR A 86 -14.44 -5.46 8.81
C THR A 86 -15.50 -5.49 9.89
N ARG A 87 -16.53 -6.29 9.67
CA ARG A 87 -17.56 -6.57 10.67
C ARG A 87 -17.27 -7.91 11.31
N ALA A 88 -17.21 -7.96 12.64
CA ALA A 88 -17.09 -9.20 13.37
C ALA A 88 -18.46 -9.89 13.50
N GLU A 89 -18.62 -11.06 12.90
CA GLU A 89 -19.82 -11.89 13.00
C GLU A 89 -19.52 -13.19 13.74
N GLY A 90 -20.45 -13.61 14.60
CA GLY A 90 -20.38 -14.90 15.30
C GLY A 90 -20.16 -14.84 16.82
N LYS A 91 -20.39 -15.99 17.49
CA LYS A 91 -20.22 -16.14 18.93
C LYS A 91 -18.76 -16.40 19.28
N ARG A 92 -18.36 -16.03 20.52
CA ARG A 92 -16.99 -15.97 21.11
C ARG A 92 -15.91 -16.97 20.63
N LYS A 93 -16.25 -18.14 20.08
CA LYS A 93 -15.28 -19.18 19.66
C LYS A 93 -15.06 -19.30 18.13
N LYS A 94 -15.92 -18.70 17.30
CA LYS A 94 -15.76 -18.63 15.82
C LYS A 94 -16.19 -17.25 15.35
N LYS A 95 -15.27 -16.28 15.38
CA LYS A 95 -15.48 -14.98 14.76
C LYS A 95 -15.14 -15.06 13.28
N ALA A 96 -16.08 -14.73 12.43
CA ALA A 96 -15.82 -14.46 11.02
C ALA A 96 -15.74 -12.96 10.83
N PHE A 97 -14.73 -12.50 10.09
CA PHE A 97 -14.55 -11.10 9.76
C PHE A 97 -15.03 -10.89 8.32
N VAL A 98 -16.12 -10.17 8.17
CA VAL A 98 -16.70 -9.85 6.86
C VAL A 98 -16.15 -8.48 6.43
N PRO A 99 -15.45 -8.38 5.29
CA PRO A 99 -14.96 -7.11 4.79
C PRO A 99 -16.13 -6.21 4.38
N LEU A 100 -16.03 -4.91 4.70
CA LEU A 100 -17.01 -3.90 4.37
C LEU A 100 -16.43 -2.92 3.33
N SER A 101 -17.29 -2.40 2.48
CA SER A 101 -16.90 -1.36 1.53
C SER A 101 -16.73 -0.03 2.25
N VAL A 102 -15.59 0.62 1.98
CA VAL A 102 -15.25 1.95 2.52
C VAL A 102 -15.13 2.93 1.36
N GLN A 103 -15.83 4.05 1.43
CA GLN A 103 -15.85 5.07 0.40
C GLN A 103 -15.64 6.45 1.00
N ALA A 104 -14.94 7.34 0.31
CA ALA A 104 -14.89 8.74 0.68
C ALA A 104 -16.33 9.32 0.64
N SER A 105 -16.73 9.99 1.70
CA SER A 105 -18.07 10.57 1.77
C SER A 105 -18.11 11.88 0.97
N GLU A 106 -19.12 12.03 0.11
CA GLU A 106 -19.38 13.27 -0.62
C GLU A 106 -19.91 14.41 0.27
N LEU A 107 -20.16 14.15 1.56
CA LEU A 107 -20.49 15.16 2.56
C LEU A 107 -19.29 16.07 2.82
N ALA A 108 -18.83 16.75 1.76
CA ALA A 108 -17.74 17.70 1.86
C ALA A 108 -18.23 18.96 2.58
N THR A 109 -17.77 19.15 3.78
CA THR A 109 -17.79 20.46 4.42
C THR A 109 -16.90 21.37 3.60
N THR A 110 -17.43 22.49 3.12
CA THR A 110 -16.74 23.47 2.26
C THR A 110 -15.60 24.22 2.96
N ALA A 111 -15.42 24.05 4.28
CA ALA A 111 -14.34 24.67 5.03
C ALA A 111 -13.02 23.89 4.86
N PRO A 112 -11.88 24.56 4.60
CA PRO A 112 -10.59 23.91 4.40
C PRO A 112 -10.10 23.10 5.63
N ASP A 113 -10.46 23.53 6.84
CA ASP A 113 -10.07 22.89 8.10
C ASP A 113 -11.09 21.87 8.63
N ALA A 114 -12.15 21.62 7.88
CA ALA A 114 -13.18 20.67 8.31
C ALA A 114 -12.70 19.20 8.20
N PRO A 115 -13.08 18.33 9.14
CA PRO A 115 -12.79 16.92 9.06
C PRO A 115 -13.28 16.30 7.76
N ARG A 116 -12.46 15.43 7.17
CA ARG A 116 -12.83 14.63 6.00
C ARG A 116 -13.50 13.35 6.46
N LEU A 117 -14.60 12.98 5.82
CA LEU A 117 -15.42 11.85 6.21
C LEU A 117 -15.27 10.69 5.23
N TYR A 118 -15.10 9.48 5.78
CA TYR A 118 -15.26 8.22 5.05
C TYR A 118 -16.52 7.51 5.53
N SER A 119 -17.25 6.91 4.61
CA SER A 119 -18.42 6.08 4.94
C SER A 119 -18.08 4.61 4.81
N VAL A 120 -18.31 3.86 5.88
CA VAL A 120 -18.28 2.40 5.90
C VAL A 120 -19.68 1.90 5.64
N LEU A 121 -19.89 1.20 4.54
CA LEU A 121 -21.20 0.65 4.17
C LEU A 121 -21.44 -0.66 4.91
N LEU A 122 -22.53 -0.75 5.65
CA LEU A 122 -22.92 -1.96 6.35
C LEU A 122 -23.62 -2.93 5.37
N SER A 123 -23.22 -4.20 5.37
CA SER A 123 -23.82 -5.24 4.53
C SER A 123 -25.30 -5.48 4.85
N THR A 124 -25.70 -5.27 6.11
CA THR A 124 -27.09 -5.29 6.58
C THR A 124 -27.37 -4.01 7.35
N PRO A 125 -28.44 -3.28 7.03
CA PRO A 125 -28.83 -2.10 7.80
C PRO A 125 -29.03 -2.44 9.28
N LEU A 126 -28.58 -1.57 10.15
CA LEU A 126 -28.70 -1.73 11.59
C LEU A 126 -30.03 -1.17 12.06
N LYS A 127 -30.88 -2.03 12.64
CA LYS A 127 -32.17 -1.61 13.20
C LYS A 127 -31.98 -0.81 14.48
N PRO A 128 -32.93 0.05 14.86
CA PRO A 128 -32.93 0.72 16.14
C PRO A 128 -32.79 -0.27 17.32
N GLY A 129 -31.83 -0.02 18.22
CA GLY A 129 -31.54 -0.89 19.36
C GLY A 129 -30.59 -2.07 19.08
N ASP A 130 -30.24 -2.32 17.82
CA ASP A 130 -29.25 -3.33 17.47
C ASP A 130 -27.82 -2.77 17.62
N ALA A 131 -26.89 -3.68 17.91
CA ALA A 131 -25.47 -3.36 18.09
C ALA A 131 -24.61 -4.20 17.13
N THR A 132 -23.59 -3.58 16.57
CA THR A 132 -22.59 -4.28 15.75
C THR A 132 -21.18 -3.86 16.12
N THR A 133 -20.23 -4.74 15.83
CA THR A 133 -18.81 -4.54 16.11
C THR A 133 -18.08 -4.35 14.79
N LEU A 134 -17.37 -3.24 14.67
CA LEU A 134 -16.53 -2.93 13.53
C LEU A 134 -15.05 -2.91 13.96
N GLU A 135 -14.21 -3.54 13.18
CA GLU A 135 -12.76 -3.36 13.27
C GLU A 135 -12.31 -2.56 12.04
N VAL A 136 -11.68 -1.43 12.29
CA VAL A 136 -11.15 -0.56 11.24
C VAL A 136 -9.64 -0.50 11.36
N LEU A 137 -8.98 -0.77 10.26
CA LEU A 137 -7.53 -0.60 10.10
C LEU A 137 -7.31 0.55 9.11
N TYR A 138 -6.57 1.56 9.52
CA TYR A 138 -6.09 2.57 8.59
C TYR A 138 -4.59 2.82 8.77
N MET A 139 -3.97 3.30 7.71
CA MET A 139 -2.53 3.54 7.67
C MET A 139 -2.22 4.94 7.23
N LEU A 140 -1.33 5.57 7.99
CA LEU A 140 -0.82 6.90 7.72
C LEU A 140 0.66 6.78 7.33
N THR A 141 1.02 7.43 6.24
CA THR A 141 2.39 7.56 5.75
C THR A 141 2.91 8.96 6.04
N HIS A 142 4.23 9.16 6.04
CA HIS A 142 4.86 10.47 6.30
C HIS A 142 4.40 11.19 7.58
N SER A 143 3.85 10.44 8.54
CA SER A 143 3.35 11.01 9.81
C SER A 143 4.41 11.03 10.91
N LEU A 144 5.59 10.46 10.67
CA LEU A 144 6.71 10.46 11.59
C LEU A 144 7.72 11.52 11.17
N GLU A 145 7.94 12.52 12.02
CA GLU A 145 8.86 13.62 11.77
C GLU A 145 10.18 13.39 12.53
N PRO A 146 11.33 13.25 11.83
CA PRO A 146 12.61 13.15 12.52
C PRO A 146 12.96 14.42 13.29
N PHE A 147 13.36 14.26 14.55
CA PHE A 147 13.86 15.35 15.37
C PHE A 147 14.93 14.86 16.33
N PRO A 148 16.18 15.34 16.24
CA PRO A 148 16.63 16.39 15.31
C PRO A 148 16.51 15.98 13.83
N ALA A 149 16.37 16.98 12.96
CA ALA A 149 16.23 16.77 11.50
C ALA A 149 17.50 16.21 10.85
N GLU A 150 18.65 16.38 11.52
CA GLU A 150 19.95 15.91 11.07
C GLU A 150 20.68 15.20 12.20
N ILE A 151 21.26 14.05 11.91
CA ILE A 151 22.03 13.21 12.84
C ILE A 151 23.37 12.80 12.24
N SER A 152 24.36 12.59 13.09
CA SER A 152 25.62 12.00 12.68
C SER A 152 25.49 10.49 12.47
N GLN A 153 26.51 9.88 11.86
CA GLN A 153 26.54 8.46 11.52
C GLN A 153 26.38 7.53 12.74
N SER A 154 26.78 7.97 13.93
CA SER A 154 26.72 7.18 15.18
C SER A 154 25.54 7.51 16.08
N GLU A 155 24.77 8.53 15.75
CA GLU A 155 23.61 8.93 16.54
C GLU A 155 22.37 8.09 16.22
N SER A 156 21.55 7.86 17.26
CA SER A 156 20.23 7.23 17.11
C SER A 156 19.22 8.21 16.55
N GLN A 157 18.35 7.72 15.69
CA GLN A 157 17.25 8.50 15.14
C GLN A 157 16.11 8.62 16.15
N LEU A 158 15.73 9.86 16.44
CA LEU A 158 14.53 10.18 17.22
C LEU A 158 13.47 10.76 16.28
N VAL A 159 12.21 10.51 16.61
CA VAL A 159 11.08 10.98 15.80
C VAL A 159 9.94 11.51 16.67
N TYR A 160 9.24 12.49 16.14
CA TYR A 160 7.95 12.95 16.66
C TYR A 160 6.80 12.25 15.97
N TYR A 161 5.80 11.90 16.78
CA TYR A 161 4.46 11.56 16.31
C TYR A 161 3.45 12.48 16.96
N ARG A 162 2.58 13.07 16.14
CA ARG A 162 1.52 13.99 16.56
C ARG A 162 0.17 13.38 16.23
N ASP A 163 -0.71 13.34 17.22
CA ASP A 163 -2.07 12.81 17.07
C ASP A 163 -2.97 13.35 18.18
N SER A 164 -4.12 12.74 18.39
CA SER A 164 -5.04 13.01 19.47
C SER A 164 -5.13 11.85 20.44
N ALA A 165 -5.25 12.14 21.74
CA ALA A 165 -5.53 11.14 22.76
C ALA A 165 -6.95 10.54 22.64
N VAL A 166 -7.85 11.23 21.94
CA VAL A 166 -9.22 10.79 21.68
C VAL A 166 -9.47 10.68 20.19
N LEU A 167 -10.28 9.71 19.78
CA LEU A 167 -10.68 9.51 18.38
C LEU A 167 -11.49 10.72 17.90
N LEU A 168 -11.08 11.27 16.76
CA LEU A 168 -11.92 12.24 16.07
C LEU A 168 -13.14 11.51 15.50
N SER A 169 -14.30 11.75 16.09
CA SER A 169 -15.54 11.07 15.74
C SER A 169 -16.68 12.07 15.55
N PRO A 170 -17.49 11.94 14.49
CA PRO A 170 -18.71 12.74 14.33
C PRO A 170 -19.80 12.33 15.34
N TYR A 171 -19.56 11.27 16.11
CA TYR A 171 -20.49 10.72 17.07
C TYR A 171 -20.05 10.99 18.52
N HIS A 172 -21.00 10.90 19.44
CA HIS A 172 -20.72 10.91 20.87
C HIS A 172 -20.03 9.61 21.29
N VAL A 173 -18.88 9.68 21.92
CA VAL A 173 -18.08 8.52 22.36
C VAL A 173 -18.28 8.33 23.86
N LEU A 174 -18.90 7.22 24.25
CA LEU A 174 -19.24 6.94 25.65
C LEU A 174 -18.02 6.66 26.51
N GLU A 175 -17.11 5.83 26.00
CA GLU A 175 -15.89 5.46 26.70
C GLU A 175 -14.79 5.07 25.69
N GLN A 176 -13.57 5.56 25.90
CA GLN A 176 -12.44 5.34 25.00
C GLN A 176 -11.13 5.15 25.76
N VAL A 177 -10.27 4.29 25.19
CA VAL A 177 -8.87 4.11 25.59
C VAL A 177 -7.98 4.13 24.35
N THR A 178 -6.88 4.87 24.43
CA THR A 178 -5.90 4.94 23.35
C THR A 178 -4.56 4.34 23.80
N TYR A 179 -4.01 3.43 23.01
CA TYR A 179 -2.70 2.83 23.23
C TYR A 179 -1.77 3.25 22.10
N ILE A 180 -0.61 3.79 22.45
CA ILE A 180 0.45 4.13 21.51
C ILE A 180 1.65 3.23 21.78
N LYS A 181 1.99 2.37 20.82
CA LYS A 181 3.07 1.40 20.91
C LYS A 181 4.28 1.85 20.10
N MET A 182 5.43 2.00 20.76
CA MET A 182 6.70 2.38 20.16
C MET A 182 7.64 1.17 19.93
N PRO A 183 8.66 1.28 19.07
CA PRO A 183 9.60 0.19 18.78
C PRO A 183 10.54 -0.13 19.96
N SER A 184 10.80 0.83 20.84
CA SER A 184 11.71 0.69 21.96
C SER A 184 11.16 1.35 23.24
N ASN A 185 11.78 1.02 24.39
CA ASN A 185 11.44 1.66 25.67
C ASN A 185 12.04 3.07 25.80
N ARG A 186 12.84 3.52 24.82
CA ARG A 186 13.49 4.83 24.85
C ARG A 186 12.52 5.89 24.32
N ILE A 187 11.75 6.44 25.26
CA ILE A 187 10.80 7.53 25.03
C ILE A 187 11.41 8.76 25.71
N GLU A 188 11.76 9.78 24.93
CA GLU A 188 12.38 11.01 25.43
C GLU A 188 11.33 11.89 26.14
N SER A 189 10.18 12.07 25.50
CA SER A 189 9.07 12.83 26.05
C SER A 189 7.73 12.44 25.45
N PHE A 190 6.66 12.66 26.19
CA PHE A 190 5.29 12.53 25.67
C PHE A 190 4.36 13.49 26.40
N THR A 191 3.34 13.99 25.72
CA THR A 191 2.32 14.84 26.31
C THR A 191 1.47 14.01 27.29
N ARG A 192 1.31 14.49 28.51
CA ARG A 192 0.44 13.87 29.51
C ARG A 192 -0.93 14.53 29.46
N VAL A 193 -1.94 13.70 29.22
CA VAL A 193 -3.35 14.10 29.32
C VAL A 193 -3.99 13.10 30.25
N ASP A 194 -4.36 13.57 31.46
CA ASP A 194 -4.86 12.68 32.50
C ASP A 194 -6.21 12.03 32.13
N PRO A 195 -6.36 10.73 32.41
CA PRO A 195 -5.39 9.79 32.97
C PRO A 195 -4.44 9.21 31.93
N THR A 196 -3.11 9.26 32.18
CA THR A 196 -2.09 8.69 31.33
C THR A 196 -1.20 7.73 32.10
N THR A 197 -0.92 6.55 31.55
CA THR A 197 0.01 5.57 32.14
C THR A 197 1.01 5.11 31.09
N ARG A 198 2.24 4.80 31.55
CA ARG A 198 3.29 4.25 30.69
C ARG A 198 3.68 2.86 31.18
N ALA A 199 3.75 1.89 30.27
CA ALA A 199 4.21 0.54 30.53
C ALA A 199 5.25 0.14 29.46
N GLY A 200 6.54 0.26 29.80
CA GLY A 200 7.64 -0.07 28.89
C GLY A 200 7.64 0.80 27.62
N SER A 201 7.42 0.17 26.46
CA SER A 201 7.33 0.81 25.14
C SER A 201 5.92 1.26 24.75
N GLU A 202 4.96 1.21 25.67
CA GLU A 202 3.57 1.56 25.41
C GLU A 202 3.12 2.70 26.31
N VAL A 203 2.41 3.67 25.75
CA VAL A 203 1.71 4.74 26.48
C VAL A 203 0.23 4.56 26.29
N LYS A 204 -0.48 4.49 27.43
CA LYS A 204 -1.93 4.38 27.49
C LYS A 204 -2.53 5.72 27.91
N TYR A 205 -3.45 6.24 27.13
CA TYR A 205 -4.28 7.40 27.40
C TYR A 205 -5.71 6.98 27.72
N GLY A 206 -6.27 7.52 28.78
CA GLY A 206 -7.66 7.23 29.21
C GLY A 206 -7.71 6.11 30.26
N THR A 207 -8.87 5.79 30.73
CA THR A 207 -10.20 5.79 30.07
C THR A 207 -10.86 7.19 30.08
N TYR A 208 -11.23 7.66 28.91
CA TYR A 208 -12.01 8.90 28.76
C TYR A 208 -13.47 8.55 28.57
N SER A 209 -14.37 9.22 29.32
CA SER A 209 -15.81 9.00 29.25
C SER A 209 -16.52 10.21 28.64
N ASN A 210 -17.65 9.97 27.98
CA ASN A 210 -18.57 10.99 27.46
C ASN A 210 -17.90 12.07 26.60
N GLN A 211 -17.09 11.64 25.61
CA GLN A 211 -16.46 12.55 24.67
C GLN A 211 -17.50 13.10 23.68
N MET A 212 -17.51 14.42 23.55
CA MET A 212 -18.40 15.11 22.60
C MET A 212 -17.98 14.84 21.13
N PRO A 213 -18.91 14.91 20.18
CA PRO A 213 -18.56 14.82 18.77
C PRO A 213 -17.48 15.83 18.37
N ASN A 214 -16.54 15.37 17.54
CA ASN A 214 -15.39 16.15 17.08
C ASN A 214 -14.44 16.65 18.18
N SER A 215 -14.41 15.96 19.33
CA SER A 215 -13.41 16.22 20.38
C SER A 215 -12.01 15.93 19.86
N TYR A 216 -11.03 16.77 20.22
CA TYR A 216 -9.63 16.61 19.83
C TYR A 216 -8.74 17.00 21.03
N LEU A 217 -7.91 16.06 21.50
CA LEU A 217 -6.94 16.26 22.59
C LEU A 217 -5.53 16.02 22.04
N PRO A 218 -4.80 17.07 21.64
CA PRO A 218 -3.52 16.90 20.97
C PRO A 218 -2.48 16.26 21.88
N VAL A 219 -1.80 15.25 21.36
CA VAL A 219 -0.66 14.59 21.98
C VAL A 219 0.53 14.57 21.05
N LEU A 220 1.71 14.68 21.65
CA LEU A 220 3.00 14.60 20.98
C LEU A 220 3.82 13.53 21.70
N VAL A 221 4.38 12.59 20.95
CA VAL A 221 5.28 11.56 21.48
C VAL A 221 6.62 11.67 20.77
N HIS A 222 7.72 11.81 21.55
CA HIS A 222 9.10 11.86 21.07
C HIS A 222 9.83 10.62 21.55
N TYR A 223 10.28 9.79 20.60
CA TYR A 223 10.85 8.49 20.90
C TYR A 223 11.91 8.06 19.90
N GLU A 224 12.73 7.07 20.29
CA GLU A 224 13.75 6.48 19.41
C GLU A 224 13.14 5.49 18.42
N ASN A 225 13.42 5.74 17.14
CA ASN A 225 13.07 4.82 16.06
C ASN A 225 14.23 4.73 15.05
N ASN A 226 15.07 3.72 15.23
CA ASN A 226 16.22 3.46 14.36
C ASN A 226 15.89 2.63 13.11
N ARG A 227 14.61 2.30 12.88
CA ARG A 227 14.24 1.64 11.62
C ARG A 227 14.43 2.62 10.46
N PRO A 228 15.07 2.18 9.38
CA PRO A 228 15.20 3.02 8.19
C PRO A 228 13.83 3.28 7.56
N PHE A 229 13.59 4.51 7.12
CA PHE A 229 12.34 4.91 6.48
C PHE A 229 12.46 4.75 4.97
N ALA A 230 11.99 3.63 4.43
CA ALA A 230 11.98 3.36 3.01
C ALA A 230 10.84 4.12 2.33
N VAL A 231 11.17 5.15 1.58
CA VAL A 231 10.25 5.91 0.76
C VAL A 231 10.66 5.74 -0.69
N VAL A 232 9.83 5.14 -1.50
CA VAL A 232 9.99 5.09 -2.95
C VAL A 232 9.20 6.24 -3.54
N GLU A 233 9.89 7.30 -3.96
CA GLU A 233 9.26 8.49 -4.54
C GLU A 233 8.51 8.15 -5.83
N GLU A 234 9.09 7.26 -6.65
CA GLU A 234 8.47 6.78 -7.89
C GLU A 234 8.79 5.30 -8.10
N LEU A 235 7.76 4.49 -8.32
CA LEU A 235 7.86 3.10 -8.77
C LEU A 235 7.13 2.92 -10.09
N VAL A 236 7.88 2.59 -11.13
CA VAL A 236 7.32 2.17 -12.42
C VAL A 236 7.47 0.68 -12.55
N ARG A 237 6.35 -0.03 -12.55
CA ARG A 237 6.28 -1.49 -12.69
C ARG A 237 5.71 -1.85 -14.03
N LYS A 238 6.56 -2.35 -14.94
CA LYS A 238 6.20 -2.78 -16.29
C LYS A 238 6.03 -4.30 -16.30
N VAL A 239 4.85 -4.76 -16.71
CA VAL A 239 4.50 -6.18 -16.85
C VAL A 239 4.25 -6.45 -18.33
N GLU A 240 5.13 -7.21 -18.98
CA GLU A 240 5.05 -7.55 -20.40
C GLU A 240 4.61 -9.00 -20.55
N ILE A 241 3.43 -9.21 -21.14
CA ILE A 241 2.86 -10.53 -21.34
C ILE A 241 3.27 -11.06 -22.71
N SER A 242 3.97 -12.20 -22.72
CA SER A 242 4.29 -12.95 -23.93
C SER A 242 3.59 -14.30 -23.93
N HIS A 243 2.73 -14.54 -24.91
CA HIS A 243 2.06 -15.83 -25.06
C HIS A 243 3.01 -16.97 -25.50
N TRP A 244 4.28 -16.67 -25.69
CA TRP A 244 5.35 -17.67 -25.89
C TRP A 244 5.81 -18.36 -24.60
N GLY A 245 5.11 -18.10 -23.48
CA GLY A 245 5.31 -18.82 -22.20
C GLY A 245 5.91 -18.02 -21.06
N ASN A 246 6.20 -16.74 -21.25
CA ASN A 246 6.85 -15.88 -20.27
C ASN A 246 6.09 -14.60 -20.00
N ILE A 247 6.15 -14.13 -18.75
CA ILE A 247 5.78 -12.77 -18.35
C ILE A 247 7.05 -12.11 -17.84
N GLN A 248 7.48 -11.01 -18.47
CA GLN A 248 8.62 -10.23 -18.00
C GLN A 248 8.14 -9.08 -17.13
N ILE A 249 8.67 -8.98 -15.91
CA ILE A 249 8.41 -7.86 -15.00
C ILE A 249 9.68 -7.06 -14.85
N THR A 250 9.57 -5.75 -15.02
CA THR A 250 10.65 -4.78 -14.82
C THR A 250 10.14 -3.68 -13.90
N GLU A 251 10.83 -3.49 -12.80
CA GLU A 251 10.47 -2.53 -11.74
C GLU A 251 11.60 -1.52 -11.59
N GLN A 252 11.28 -0.25 -11.82
CA GLN A 252 12.20 0.87 -11.68
C GLN A 252 11.87 1.65 -10.41
N TYR A 253 12.84 1.76 -9.52
CA TYR A 253 12.70 2.36 -8.20
C TYR A 253 13.51 3.65 -8.11
N LYS A 254 12.89 4.70 -7.57
CA LYS A 254 13.59 5.87 -7.00
C LYS A 254 13.41 5.83 -5.50
N LEU A 255 14.33 5.19 -4.81
CA LEU A 255 14.30 5.01 -3.35
C LEU A 255 15.01 6.14 -2.65
N LYS A 256 14.39 6.64 -1.58
CA LYS A 256 14.94 7.63 -0.65
C LYS A 256 14.83 7.13 0.78
N HIS A 257 15.80 7.46 1.60
CA HIS A 257 15.66 7.29 3.04
C HIS A 257 15.00 8.53 3.65
N GLY A 258 13.72 8.39 4.06
CA GLY A 258 12.88 9.48 4.59
C GLY A 258 13.13 9.86 6.05
N GLY A 259 14.12 9.27 6.73
CA GLY A 259 14.49 9.58 8.12
C GLY A 259 15.34 10.83 8.27
N ALA A 260 15.90 11.02 9.50
CA ALA A 260 16.78 12.14 9.82
C ALA A 260 17.99 12.19 8.87
N ARG A 261 18.25 13.37 8.28
CA ARG A 261 19.30 13.55 7.28
C ARG A 261 20.69 13.29 7.90
N HIS A 262 21.54 12.66 7.11
CA HIS A 262 22.93 12.44 7.52
C HIS A 262 23.70 13.76 7.58
N LYS A 263 24.29 14.04 8.76
CA LYS A 263 25.11 15.20 9.02
C LYS A 263 26.59 14.85 8.97
N GLY A 264 27.35 15.61 8.21
CA GLY A 264 28.79 15.44 8.11
C GLY A 264 29.24 14.53 6.96
N VAL A 265 30.51 14.09 7.02
CA VAL A 265 31.10 13.22 6.00
C VAL A 265 30.97 11.77 6.41
N PHE A 266 30.51 10.93 5.49
CA PHE A 266 30.43 9.49 5.71
C PHE A 266 31.83 8.88 5.91
N SER A 267 32.05 8.23 7.05
CA SER A 267 33.26 7.47 7.35
C SER A 267 33.03 5.98 7.17
N ARG A 268 33.55 5.41 6.08
CA ARG A 268 33.49 3.97 5.84
C ARG A 268 34.20 3.15 6.91
N LEU A 269 35.32 3.67 7.43
CA LEU A 269 36.08 3.01 8.49
C LEU A 269 35.25 2.88 9.77
N GLU A 270 34.62 3.97 10.20
CA GLU A 270 33.75 3.97 11.38
C GLU A 270 32.53 3.04 11.19
N TYR A 271 31.94 3.08 10.02
CA TYR A 271 30.79 2.21 9.68
C TYR A 271 31.15 0.72 9.79
N GLN A 272 32.32 0.33 9.31
CA GLN A 272 32.78 -1.06 9.34
C GLN A 272 33.32 -1.49 10.72
N SER A 273 33.94 -0.59 11.46
CA SER A 273 34.56 -0.90 12.76
C SER A 273 33.54 -1.00 13.90
N ARG A 274 32.40 -0.32 13.78
CA ARG A 274 31.32 -0.27 14.81
C ARG A 274 29.95 -0.53 14.25
N PRO A 275 29.68 -1.72 13.68
CA PRO A 275 28.45 -1.99 12.94
C PRO A 275 27.18 -1.95 13.81
N SER A 276 27.31 -2.05 15.14
CA SER A 276 26.19 -1.97 16.09
C SER A 276 25.78 -0.54 16.48
N ILE A 277 26.70 0.42 16.31
CA ILE A 277 26.51 1.82 16.70
C ILE A 277 26.43 2.70 15.46
N SER A 278 27.33 2.49 14.51
CA SER A 278 27.43 3.30 13.32
C SER A 278 26.37 2.91 12.28
N GLY A 279 25.60 3.88 11.82
CA GLY A 279 24.58 3.66 10.80
C GLY A 279 23.40 2.82 11.25
N ALA A 280 23.02 2.91 12.52
CA ALA A 280 21.88 2.15 13.06
C ALA A 280 20.59 2.39 12.29
N SER A 281 20.37 3.62 11.79
CA SER A 281 19.20 4.01 11.00
C SER A 281 19.39 3.89 9.48
N SER A 282 20.52 3.34 9.00
CA SER A 282 20.78 3.19 7.56
C SER A 282 20.21 1.89 6.99
N PHE A 283 19.86 1.92 5.70
CA PHE A 283 19.59 0.68 4.95
C PHE A 283 20.89 -0.06 4.67
N LYS A 284 20.99 -1.27 5.19
CA LYS A 284 22.04 -2.23 4.83
C LYS A 284 21.53 -3.16 3.73
N ASN A 285 20.34 -3.70 3.94
CA ASN A 285 19.66 -4.63 3.03
C ASN A 285 18.21 -4.21 2.84
N LEU A 286 17.66 -4.48 1.67
CA LEU A 286 16.26 -4.37 1.34
C LEU A 286 15.73 -5.77 1.05
N LEU A 287 14.56 -6.10 1.54
CA LEU A 287 13.92 -7.39 1.29
C LEU A 287 12.72 -7.22 0.37
N ALA A 288 12.79 -7.86 -0.80
CA ALA A 288 11.68 -7.94 -1.74
C ALA A 288 11.04 -9.34 -1.70
N ARG A 289 9.72 -9.39 -1.61
CA ARG A 289 8.95 -10.62 -1.72
C ARG A 289 8.34 -10.74 -3.09
N LEU A 290 8.96 -11.61 -3.91
CA LEU A 290 8.55 -11.90 -5.28
C LEU A 290 7.58 -13.09 -5.32
N PRO A 291 6.79 -13.24 -6.40
CA PRO A 291 5.98 -14.43 -6.63
C PRO A 291 6.82 -15.72 -6.62
N PRO A 292 6.21 -16.89 -6.41
CA PRO A 292 6.92 -18.17 -6.55
C PRO A 292 7.36 -18.41 -8.00
N ARG A 293 8.37 -19.27 -8.17
CA ARG A 293 8.89 -19.71 -9.48
C ARG A 293 9.42 -18.58 -10.35
N VAL A 294 9.89 -17.47 -9.75
CA VAL A 294 10.62 -16.44 -10.50
C VAL A 294 11.91 -17.02 -11.11
N HIS A 295 12.26 -16.51 -12.28
CA HIS A 295 13.51 -16.88 -12.96
C HIS A 295 14.15 -15.63 -13.57
N SER A 296 15.42 -15.76 -13.97
CA SER A 296 16.18 -14.68 -14.63
C SER A 296 16.17 -13.37 -13.85
N VAL A 297 16.27 -13.47 -12.52
CA VAL A 297 16.25 -12.30 -11.63
C VAL A 297 17.55 -11.52 -11.80
N TYR A 298 17.44 -10.21 -12.01
CA TYR A 298 18.58 -9.31 -12.00
C TYR A 298 18.29 -8.05 -11.18
N TYR A 299 19.34 -7.49 -10.62
CA TYR A 299 19.33 -6.23 -9.91
C TYR A 299 20.41 -5.31 -10.49
N ARG A 300 20.02 -4.11 -10.87
CA ARG A 300 20.86 -3.16 -11.57
C ARG A 300 20.64 -1.76 -11.03
N ASP A 301 21.73 -1.06 -10.71
CA ASP A 301 21.72 0.39 -10.41
C ASP A 301 22.14 1.21 -11.64
N GLU A 302 22.34 2.53 -11.46
CA GLU A 302 22.78 3.42 -12.54
C GLU A 302 24.20 3.10 -13.05
N ILE A 303 25.04 2.47 -12.22
CA ILE A 303 26.43 2.10 -12.58
C ILE A 303 26.43 0.77 -13.36
N GLY A 304 25.57 -0.18 -13.00
CA GLY A 304 25.51 -1.49 -13.66
C GLY A 304 24.92 -2.58 -12.79
N ASN A 305 25.08 -3.83 -13.20
CA ASN A 305 24.56 -4.98 -12.47
C ASN A 305 25.24 -5.11 -11.10
N ILE A 306 24.45 -5.48 -10.09
CA ILE A 306 24.92 -5.75 -8.74
C ILE A 306 24.71 -7.25 -8.44
N SER A 307 25.80 -7.91 -8.05
CA SER A 307 25.83 -9.36 -7.79
C SER A 307 25.69 -9.74 -6.31
N SER A 308 25.63 -8.77 -5.40
CA SER A 308 25.51 -8.99 -3.95
C SER A 308 24.10 -9.33 -3.47
N SER A 309 23.13 -9.49 -4.39
CA SER A 309 21.77 -9.91 -4.06
C SER A 309 21.68 -11.41 -3.81
N HIS A 310 20.84 -11.81 -2.86
CA HIS A 310 20.59 -13.19 -2.52
C HIS A 310 19.13 -13.56 -2.78
N LEU A 311 18.89 -14.51 -3.69
CA LEU A 311 17.56 -15.03 -3.97
C LEU A 311 17.35 -16.36 -3.23
N ARG A 312 16.30 -16.41 -2.42
CA ARG A 312 15.84 -17.65 -1.75
C ARG A 312 14.43 -17.96 -2.23
N THR A 313 14.29 -19.06 -2.95
CA THR A 313 13.01 -19.48 -3.54
C THR A 313 12.44 -20.66 -2.76
N ASP A 314 11.17 -20.56 -2.39
CA ASP A 314 10.35 -21.61 -1.81
C ASP A 314 9.13 -21.86 -2.73
N SER A 315 8.35 -22.93 -2.45
CA SER A 315 7.14 -23.29 -3.21
C SER A 315 6.07 -22.20 -3.23
N HIS A 316 6.04 -21.33 -2.21
CA HIS A 316 5.02 -20.31 -2.03
C HIS A 316 5.48 -18.87 -2.30
N LYS A 317 6.79 -18.61 -2.22
CA LYS A 317 7.36 -17.27 -2.36
C LYS A 317 8.82 -17.33 -2.79
N SER A 318 9.31 -16.21 -3.28
CA SER A 318 10.73 -15.99 -3.52
C SER A 318 11.15 -14.71 -2.80
N ASP A 319 11.99 -14.83 -1.80
CA ASP A 319 12.53 -13.69 -1.05
C ASP A 319 13.85 -13.26 -1.69
N LEU A 320 13.90 -12.05 -2.22
CA LEU A 320 15.09 -11.43 -2.80
C LEU A 320 15.65 -10.41 -1.80
N GLU A 321 16.82 -10.69 -1.26
CA GLU A 321 17.59 -9.79 -0.42
C GLU A 321 18.51 -8.96 -1.31
N ILE A 322 18.33 -7.64 -1.29
CA ILE A 322 19.06 -6.68 -2.10
C ILE A 322 20.02 -5.95 -1.19
N GLU A 323 21.30 -6.01 -1.48
CA GLU A 323 22.33 -5.23 -0.81
C GLU A 323 22.69 -4.03 -1.71
N PRO A 324 22.34 -2.78 -1.31
CA PRO A 324 22.74 -1.59 -2.05
C PRO A 324 24.27 -1.47 -2.08
N ARG A 325 24.82 -0.83 -3.12
CA ARG A 325 26.27 -0.63 -3.30
C ARG A 325 26.93 0.12 -2.14
N TYR A 326 26.15 0.92 -1.44
CA TYR A 326 26.54 1.64 -0.23
C TYR A 326 25.34 1.72 0.72
N PRO A 327 25.57 1.78 2.04
CA PRO A 327 24.49 1.95 3.00
C PRO A 327 23.80 3.29 2.77
N LEU A 328 22.47 3.28 2.72
CA LEU A 328 21.68 4.50 2.52
C LEU A 328 21.35 5.13 3.85
N PHE A 329 21.91 6.31 4.10
CA PHE A 329 21.59 7.15 5.26
C PHE A 329 20.41 8.08 4.97
N GLY A 330 19.90 8.70 6.02
CA GLY A 330 18.79 9.63 5.90
C GLY A 330 19.04 10.75 4.89
N GLY A 331 18.08 11.02 4.04
CA GLY A 331 18.15 11.95 2.93
C GLY A 331 18.88 11.46 1.67
N TRP A 332 19.51 10.29 1.71
CA TRP A 332 20.19 9.73 0.53
C TRP A 332 19.19 9.03 -0.39
N HIS A 333 19.51 9.05 -1.68
CA HIS A 333 18.70 8.47 -2.75
C HIS A 333 19.44 7.34 -3.46
N CYS A 334 18.70 6.38 -3.98
CA CYS A 334 19.22 5.31 -4.82
C CYS A 334 18.21 4.98 -5.91
N THR A 335 18.65 5.00 -7.17
CA THR A 335 17.84 4.56 -8.31
C THR A 335 18.31 3.19 -8.75
N PHE A 336 17.39 2.25 -8.89
CA PHE A 336 17.72 0.90 -9.31
C PHE A 336 16.56 0.23 -10.04
N THR A 337 16.88 -0.85 -10.74
CA THR A 337 15.92 -1.67 -11.47
C THR A 337 16.03 -3.11 -11.01
N ILE A 338 14.89 -3.73 -10.73
CA ILE A 338 14.74 -5.16 -10.54
C ILE A 338 13.99 -5.72 -11.74
N GLY A 339 14.50 -6.80 -12.33
CA GLY A 339 13.78 -7.49 -13.37
C GLY A 339 13.75 -8.98 -13.12
N TYR A 340 12.64 -9.62 -13.50
CA TYR A 340 12.45 -11.06 -13.33
C TYR A 340 11.39 -11.59 -14.30
N GLY A 341 11.51 -12.88 -14.64
CA GLY A 341 10.54 -13.62 -15.45
C GLY A 341 9.61 -14.46 -14.60
N LEU A 342 8.38 -14.64 -15.07
CA LEU A 342 7.37 -15.52 -14.48
C LEU A 342 6.82 -16.48 -15.56
N PRO A 343 6.55 -17.76 -15.22
CA PRO A 343 5.90 -18.68 -16.14
C PRO A 343 4.46 -18.23 -16.44
N LEU A 344 4.11 -18.08 -17.72
CA LEU A 344 2.81 -17.58 -18.17
C LEU A 344 1.64 -18.39 -17.58
N GLN A 345 1.77 -19.69 -17.53
CA GLN A 345 0.72 -20.65 -17.12
C GLN A 345 0.25 -20.48 -15.67
N ASP A 346 1.07 -19.84 -14.81
CA ASP A 346 0.76 -19.67 -13.39
C ASP A 346 0.00 -18.35 -13.12
N PHE A 347 0.01 -17.43 -14.09
CA PHE A 347 -0.51 -16.06 -13.88
C PHE A 347 -1.52 -15.61 -14.95
N VAL A 348 -1.59 -16.28 -16.10
CA VAL A 348 -2.58 -15.99 -17.15
C VAL A 348 -3.57 -17.13 -17.25
N PHE A 349 -4.83 -16.80 -17.13
CA PHE A 349 -5.95 -17.72 -17.11
C PHE A 349 -6.96 -17.37 -18.20
N GLU A 350 -7.85 -18.30 -18.51
CA GLU A 350 -8.96 -18.10 -19.41
C GLU A 350 -10.28 -18.02 -18.63
N SER A 351 -11.07 -16.99 -18.91
CA SER A 351 -12.39 -16.80 -18.32
C SER A 351 -13.42 -17.66 -19.04
N VAL A 352 -14.58 -17.88 -18.41
CA VAL A 352 -15.73 -18.59 -19.01
C VAL A 352 -16.17 -17.98 -20.34
N ASP A 353 -16.00 -16.67 -20.51
CA ASP A 353 -16.34 -15.90 -21.71
C ASP A 353 -15.29 -16.03 -22.83
N GLY A 354 -14.25 -16.88 -22.68
CA GLY A 354 -13.16 -17.03 -23.63
C GLY A 354 -12.15 -15.88 -23.64
N ARG A 355 -12.30 -14.88 -22.76
CA ARG A 355 -11.30 -13.82 -22.56
C ARG A 355 -10.15 -14.32 -21.70
N ARG A 356 -8.96 -13.85 -21.97
CA ARG A 356 -7.79 -14.11 -21.12
C ARG A 356 -7.64 -13.03 -20.07
N TYR A 357 -7.12 -13.39 -18.91
CA TYR A 357 -6.79 -12.41 -17.88
C TYR A 357 -5.50 -12.78 -17.16
N ILE A 358 -4.73 -11.75 -16.84
CA ILE A 358 -3.58 -11.85 -15.94
C ILE A 358 -4.02 -11.61 -14.51
N ASN A 359 -3.47 -12.37 -13.57
CA ASN A 359 -3.69 -12.20 -12.13
C ASN A 359 -2.35 -12.04 -11.41
N LEU A 360 -2.06 -10.83 -10.94
CA LEU A 360 -0.81 -10.46 -10.26
C LEU A 360 -1.10 -9.61 -9.02
N THR A 361 -0.13 -9.50 -8.12
CA THR A 361 -0.18 -8.54 -7.01
C THR A 361 0.10 -7.13 -7.49
N PHE A 362 -0.70 -6.15 -7.03
CA PHE A 362 -0.66 -4.76 -7.51
C PHE A 362 0.51 -3.95 -6.94
N GLY A 363 0.76 -4.05 -5.64
CA GLY A 363 1.63 -3.14 -4.91
C GLY A 363 3.14 -3.37 -5.12
N CYS A 364 3.94 -2.84 -4.21
CA CYS A 364 5.40 -2.94 -4.20
C CYS A 364 5.85 -4.26 -3.56
N PRO A 365 6.75 -5.03 -4.17
CA PRO A 365 7.30 -6.23 -3.55
C PRO A 365 8.29 -5.95 -2.40
N LEU A 366 8.86 -4.75 -2.30
CA LEU A 366 9.69 -4.37 -1.16
C LEU A 366 8.87 -4.30 0.12
N LEU A 367 9.37 -4.90 1.19
CA LEU A 367 8.71 -4.90 2.49
C LEU A 367 8.96 -3.59 3.25
N ASP A 368 8.00 -3.22 4.10
CA ASP A 368 8.06 -2.03 4.98
C ASP A 368 8.38 -0.72 4.24
N THR A 369 7.85 -0.57 3.03
CA THR A 369 8.12 0.54 2.13
C THR A 369 6.85 1.33 1.85
N VAL A 370 6.97 2.65 1.83
CA VAL A 370 5.97 3.57 1.30
C VAL A 370 6.30 3.89 -0.15
N VAL A 371 5.31 3.87 -1.03
CA VAL A 371 5.48 4.31 -2.43
C VAL A 371 4.59 5.51 -2.68
N ASP A 372 5.21 6.66 -2.98
CA ASP A 372 4.48 7.91 -3.18
C ASP A 372 3.68 7.88 -4.49
N ASP A 373 4.35 7.52 -5.58
CA ASP A 373 3.73 7.38 -6.91
C ASP A 373 4.02 5.98 -7.50
N LEU A 374 2.99 5.14 -7.56
CA LEU A 374 3.04 3.84 -8.23
C LEU A 374 2.39 3.92 -9.60
N THR A 375 3.14 3.54 -10.64
CA THR A 375 2.64 3.36 -12.00
C THR A 375 2.82 1.89 -12.41
N VAL A 376 1.72 1.17 -12.60
CA VAL A 376 1.72 -0.21 -13.12
C VAL A 376 1.34 -0.16 -14.59
N LYS A 377 2.23 -0.60 -15.48
CA LYS A 377 2.05 -0.69 -16.92
C LYS A 377 1.92 -2.16 -17.31
N VAL A 378 0.73 -2.59 -17.72
CA VAL A 378 0.50 -3.94 -18.24
C VAL A 378 0.49 -3.89 -19.76
N VAL A 379 1.57 -4.37 -20.36
CA VAL A 379 1.74 -4.45 -21.80
C VAL A 379 1.14 -5.77 -22.29
N LEU A 380 0.02 -5.67 -22.99
CA LEU A 380 -0.70 -6.80 -23.53
C LEU A 380 -0.01 -7.30 -24.83
N PRO A 381 -0.18 -8.56 -25.21
CA PRO A 381 0.30 -9.07 -26.48
C PRO A 381 -0.27 -8.30 -27.67
N GLU A 382 0.47 -8.26 -28.78
CA GLU A 382 0.01 -7.59 -29.98
C GLU A 382 -1.35 -8.11 -30.45
N GLY A 383 -2.20 -7.21 -30.94
CA GLY A 383 -3.56 -7.55 -31.37
C GLY A 383 -4.58 -7.80 -30.28
N SER A 384 -4.22 -7.54 -29.01
CA SER A 384 -5.18 -7.60 -27.89
C SER A 384 -6.18 -6.45 -27.97
N LYS A 385 -7.46 -6.77 -27.68
CA LYS A 385 -8.57 -5.82 -27.73
C LYS A 385 -9.33 -5.78 -26.41
N ASN A 386 -10.15 -4.73 -26.23
CA ASN A 386 -11.11 -4.56 -25.12
C ASN A 386 -10.51 -4.81 -23.72
N PRO A 387 -9.43 -4.10 -23.33
CA PRO A 387 -8.81 -4.32 -22.03
C PRO A 387 -9.71 -3.78 -20.90
N GLU A 388 -10.03 -4.66 -19.96
CA GLU A 388 -10.72 -4.34 -18.72
C GLU A 388 -9.81 -4.64 -17.52
N HIS A 389 -10.01 -3.93 -16.41
CA HIS A 389 -9.25 -4.17 -15.19
C HIS A 389 -10.17 -4.31 -13.99
N VAL A 390 -9.79 -5.15 -13.06
CA VAL A 390 -10.45 -5.33 -11.75
C VAL A 390 -9.39 -5.13 -10.68
N VAL A 391 -9.54 -4.04 -9.93
CA VAL A 391 -8.66 -3.65 -8.81
C VAL A 391 -9.55 -3.35 -7.61
N PRO A 392 -9.24 -3.86 -6.40
CA PRO A 392 -10.11 -3.72 -5.22
C PRO A 392 -10.08 -2.32 -4.57
N PHE A 393 -9.45 -1.33 -5.20
CA PHE A 393 -9.35 0.07 -4.74
C PHE A 393 -9.34 1.02 -5.93
N VAL A 394 -9.57 2.31 -5.65
CA VAL A 394 -9.61 3.34 -6.69
C VAL A 394 -8.21 3.58 -7.27
N THR A 395 -8.11 3.51 -8.60
CA THR A 395 -6.91 3.79 -9.38
C THR A 395 -7.26 4.68 -10.57
N GLU A 396 -6.31 5.53 -10.97
CA GLU A 396 -6.40 6.24 -12.24
C GLU A 396 -6.03 5.26 -13.37
N LYS A 397 -6.84 5.21 -14.44
CA LYS A 397 -6.59 4.35 -15.60
C LYS A 397 -6.46 5.17 -16.86
N HIS A 398 -5.46 4.87 -17.69
CA HIS A 398 -5.42 5.28 -19.08
C HIS A 398 -4.82 4.17 -19.95
N LEU A 399 -5.03 4.27 -21.26
CA LEU A 399 -4.51 3.34 -22.24
C LEU A 399 -3.43 4.04 -23.05
N GLU A 400 -2.31 3.35 -23.25
CA GLU A 400 -1.21 3.77 -24.11
C GLU A 400 -1.00 2.70 -25.18
N THR A 401 -0.39 3.07 -26.32
CA THR A 401 0.12 2.10 -27.28
C THR A 401 1.63 2.12 -27.23
N SER A 402 2.23 0.97 -27.01
CA SER A 402 3.69 0.80 -27.03
C SER A 402 4.09 -0.05 -28.23
N TYR A 403 5.28 0.21 -28.76
CA TYR A 403 5.86 -0.56 -29.85
C TYR A 403 7.13 -1.25 -29.37
N SER A 404 7.26 -2.51 -29.69
CA SER A 404 8.46 -3.31 -29.47
C SER A 404 9.07 -3.70 -30.81
N TYR A 405 10.18 -4.44 -30.80
CA TYR A 405 10.81 -4.94 -32.03
C TYR A 405 9.85 -5.83 -32.82
N LEU A 406 9.74 -5.57 -34.11
CA LEU A 406 8.91 -6.34 -35.07
C LEU A 406 7.38 -6.24 -34.81
N ASP A 407 6.91 -5.37 -33.95
CA ASP A 407 5.47 -5.11 -33.82
C ASP A 407 4.93 -4.41 -35.07
N VAL A 408 3.81 -4.90 -35.59
CA VAL A 408 3.14 -4.36 -36.81
C VAL A 408 2.08 -3.34 -36.42
N VAL A 409 1.24 -3.67 -35.42
CA VAL A 409 0.09 -2.85 -34.96
C VAL A 409 0.38 -2.12 -33.66
N GLY A 410 1.40 -2.59 -32.93
CA GLY A 410 1.71 -2.12 -31.59
C GLY A 410 0.91 -2.86 -30.51
N ARG A 411 1.36 -2.69 -29.26
CA ARG A 411 0.82 -3.38 -28.07
C ARG A 411 0.00 -2.43 -27.23
N THR A 412 -1.22 -2.80 -26.92
CA THR A 412 -2.05 -2.05 -25.99
C THR A 412 -1.47 -2.16 -24.58
N THR A 413 -1.20 -1.04 -23.94
CA THR A 413 -0.68 -0.96 -22.58
C THR A 413 -1.73 -0.35 -21.67
N VAL A 414 -2.13 -1.10 -20.65
CA VAL A 414 -3.02 -0.61 -19.58
C VAL A 414 -2.14 0.03 -18.50
N VAL A 415 -2.31 1.31 -18.29
CA VAL A 415 -1.58 2.07 -17.25
C VAL A 415 -2.50 2.35 -16.09
N LEU A 416 -2.11 1.89 -14.90
CA LEU A 416 -2.81 2.10 -13.64
C LEU A 416 -1.91 2.92 -12.73
N LYS A 417 -2.42 4.05 -12.23
CA LYS A 417 -1.68 4.91 -11.31
C LYS A 417 -2.36 4.97 -9.95
N LYS A 418 -1.55 4.94 -8.91
CA LYS A 418 -2.02 5.11 -7.54
C LYS A 418 -0.95 5.80 -6.70
N LYS A 419 -1.39 6.79 -5.92
CA LYS A 419 -0.55 7.50 -4.97
C LYS A 419 -0.61 6.85 -3.59
N ASN A 420 0.44 7.06 -2.82
CA ASN A 420 0.52 6.70 -1.41
C ASN A 420 0.23 5.22 -1.15
N VAL A 421 1.05 4.33 -1.74
CA VAL A 421 0.88 2.89 -1.70
C VAL A 421 1.71 2.28 -0.58
N VAL A 422 1.11 1.38 0.18
CA VAL A 422 1.73 0.62 1.28
C VAL A 422 1.56 -0.88 1.04
N GLY A 423 2.21 -1.71 1.87
CA GLY A 423 2.19 -3.17 1.73
C GLY A 423 0.78 -3.79 1.69
N GLU A 424 -0.21 -3.15 2.31
CA GLU A 424 -1.61 -3.61 2.31
C GLU A 424 -2.32 -3.46 0.96
N HIS A 425 -1.72 -2.74 0.00
CA HIS A 425 -2.14 -2.72 -1.40
C HIS A 425 -1.59 -3.91 -2.22
N ASN A 426 -0.74 -4.76 -1.62
CA ASN A 426 -0.26 -5.99 -2.24
C ASN A 426 -1.36 -7.06 -2.31
N VAL A 427 -2.43 -6.74 -3.02
CA VAL A 427 -3.57 -7.62 -3.28
C VAL A 427 -3.63 -8.00 -4.75
N PRO A 428 -4.20 -9.15 -5.10
CA PRO A 428 -4.37 -9.55 -6.49
C PRO A 428 -5.20 -8.53 -7.27
N PHE A 429 -4.75 -8.19 -8.47
CA PHE A 429 -5.51 -7.45 -9.47
C PHE A 429 -5.56 -8.22 -10.77
N GLN A 430 -6.55 -7.95 -11.60
CA GLN A 430 -6.78 -8.67 -12.85
C GLN A 430 -6.91 -7.68 -13.99
N VAL A 431 -6.32 -8.04 -15.14
CA VAL A 431 -6.51 -7.33 -16.42
C VAL A 431 -7.00 -8.34 -17.43
N TYR A 432 -8.22 -8.14 -17.90
CA TYR A 432 -8.88 -8.97 -18.93
C TYR A 432 -8.61 -8.40 -20.30
N TYR A 433 -8.46 -9.27 -21.29
CA TYR A 433 -8.30 -8.88 -22.69
C TYR A 433 -8.75 -9.98 -23.64
N GLU A 434 -9.18 -9.59 -24.82
CA GLU A 434 -9.43 -10.50 -25.93
C GLU A 434 -8.15 -10.68 -26.72
N PHE A 435 -7.80 -11.90 -27.06
CA PHE A 435 -6.58 -12.20 -27.79
C PHE A 435 -6.85 -13.10 -29.00
N ASN A 436 -6.35 -12.68 -30.16
CA ASN A 436 -6.39 -13.48 -31.36
C ASN A 436 -5.02 -14.16 -31.62
N PRO A 437 -4.94 -15.51 -31.58
CA PRO A 437 -3.68 -16.24 -31.73
C PRO A 437 -2.94 -16.00 -33.06
N ILE A 438 -3.61 -15.50 -34.10
CA ILE A 438 -2.99 -15.19 -35.41
C ILE A 438 -1.87 -14.17 -35.25
N PHE A 439 -2.00 -13.21 -34.33
CA PHE A 439 -0.96 -12.20 -34.09
C PHE A 439 0.33 -12.78 -33.51
N MET A 440 0.31 -13.98 -32.88
CA MET A 440 1.54 -14.67 -32.49
C MET A 440 2.40 -15.07 -33.67
N LEU A 441 1.80 -15.27 -34.83
CA LEU A 441 2.52 -15.64 -36.08
C LEU A 441 3.04 -14.42 -36.83
N ALA A 442 2.64 -13.22 -36.48
CA ALA A 442 3.03 -12.00 -37.21
C ALA A 442 4.56 -11.79 -37.25
N GLU A 443 5.21 -11.87 -36.10
CA GLU A 443 6.67 -11.71 -35.99
C GLU A 443 7.44 -12.81 -36.75
N PRO A 444 7.17 -14.13 -36.58
CA PRO A 444 7.82 -15.18 -37.35
C PRO A 444 7.55 -15.06 -38.84
N LEU A 445 6.32 -14.76 -39.27
CA LEU A 445 5.97 -14.62 -40.69
C LEU A 445 6.66 -13.43 -41.31
N MET A 446 6.81 -12.32 -40.63
CA MET A 446 7.55 -11.15 -41.10
C MET A 446 9.03 -11.50 -41.34
N LEU A 447 9.66 -12.22 -40.41
CA LEU A 447 11.06 -12.67 -40.58
C LEU A 447 11.19 -13.63 -41.77
N ILE A 448 10.28 -14.63 -41.86
CA ILE A 448 10.28 -15.59 -42.99
C ILE A 448 10.09 -14.87 -44.31
N SER A 449 9.15 -13.92 -44.39
CA SER A 449 8.91 -13.16 -45.62
C SER A 449 10.11 -12.29 -46.02
N ALA A 450 10.78 -11.66 -45.06
CA ALA A 450 12.00 -10.89 -45.30
C ALA A 450 13.14 -11.77 -45.88
N VAL A 451 13.36 -12.96 -45.29
CA VAL A 451 14.34 -13.93 -45.78
C VAL A 451 13.95 -14.43 -47.16
N LEU A 452 12.67 -14.75 -47.39
CA LEU A 452 12.19 -15.18 -48.71
C LEU A 452 12.42 -14.10 -49.77
N LEU A 453 12.07 -12.86 -49.48
CA LEU A 453 12.29 -11.73 -50.39
C LEU A 453 13.79 -11.55 -50.72
N PHE A 454 14.66 -11.73 -49.73
CA PHE A 454 16.10 -11.70 -49.94
C PHE A 454 16.55 -12.79 -50.90
N PHE A 455 16.08 -14.04 -50.76
CA PHE A 455 16.39 -15.13 -51.67
C PHE A 455 15.84 -14.89 -53.07
N VAL A 456 14.61 -14.40 -53.20
CA VAL A 456 14.01 -14.05 -54.50
C VAL A 456 14.83 -12.96 -55.20
N ALA A 457 15.21 -11.91 -54.45
CA ALA A 457 16.05 -10.84 -54.98
C ALA A 457 17.43 -11.35 -55.44
N PHE A 458 18.03 -12.26 -54.66
CA PHE A 458 19.29 -12.88 -55.00
C PHE A 458 19.19 -13.75 -56.28
N ILE A 459 18.13 -14.56 -56.42
CA ILE A 459 17.88 -15.35 -57.62
C ILE A 459 17.65 -14.41 -58.80
N ALA A 460 16.84 -13.37 -58.66
CA ALA A 460 16.63 -12.38 -59.73
C ALA A 460 17.93 -11.71 -60.15
N TYR A 461 18.80 -11.34 -59.20
CA TYR A 461 20.12 -10.78 -59.47
C TYR A 461 20.99 -11.74 -60.27
N LEU A 462 20.99 -13.04 -59.96
CA LEU A 462 21.76 -14.05 -60.74
C LEU A 462 21.23 -14.24 -62.14
N HIS A 463 19.97 -13.98 -62.45
CA HIS A 463 19.34 -14.09 -63.76
C HIS A 463 19.39 -12.77 -64.58
N MET A 464 19.75 -11.63 -63.95
CA MET A 464 19.92 -10.36 -64.65
C MET A 464 21.28 -10.32 -65.41
N ASP A 465 21.24 -10.22 -66.69
CA ASP A 465 22.44 -9.98 -67.53
C ASP A 465 22.81 -8.48 -67.41
N LEU A 466 23.77 -8.17 -66.55
CA LEU A 466 24.31 -6.82 -66.35
C LEU A 466 25.41 -6.47 -67.37
N SER A 467 25.57 -7.24 -68.47
CA SER A 467 26.54 -6.93 -69.52
C SER A 467 26.13 -5.67 -70.28
N ILE A 468 26.95 -4.64 -70.22
CA ILE A 468 26.80 -3.43 -71.02
C ILE A 468 27.30 -3.82 -72.46
N ARG A 469 26.38 -4.28 -73.29
CA ARG A 469 26.70 -4.44 -74.75
C ARG A 469 26.86 -3.06 -75.34
N LYS A 470 28.09 -2.73 -75.72
CA LYS A 470 28.38 -1.58 -76.50
C LYS A 470 27.80 -1.86 -77.91
N SER A 471 26.76 -1.13 -78.34
CA SER A 471 26.25 -1.12 -79.69
C SER A 471 27.36 -0.62 -80.59
N SER A 472 27.88 -1.48 -81.44
CA SER A 472 28.75 -1.11 -82.53
C SER A 472 27.93 -0.69 -83.76
#